data_fb1910027ba2823c46c2fe0980841fe2
#
_entry.id   fb1910027ba2823c46c2fe0980841fe2
#
_cell.length_a   1.000
_cell.length_b   1.000
_cell.length_c   1.000
_cell.angle_alpha   90.00
_cell.angle_beta   90.00
_cell.angle_gamma   90.00
#
_symmetry.space_group_name_H-M   'P 1'
#
loop_
_entity.id
_entity.type
_entity.pdbx_description
1 polymer ?
#
loop_
_entity_poly.entity_id
_entity_poly.type
_entity_poly.pdbx_seq_one_letter_code
_entity_poly.pdbx_strand_id
1 'polypeptide(L)'
;KKEILDDLNYHIIKGELLAIRAYIHFDLLRLYGYGNWSQRDTELDEKRTIPYATEVSKDPAPQYSGAETIKLLLNDLNEAAALLKDYDPITKTKAASFYQEYNEEGFFNERTLRMNYYAVKALQARVYLWRGKNEDIDSRN
;
A
#
# COMPACT_ATOMS: atom_id res chain seq x y z
N LYS A 1 -17.52 2.37 -4.22
CA LYS A 1 -17.81 3.34 -5.31
C LYS A 1 -18.00 4.71 -4.68
N LYS A 2 -17.42 5.75 -5.26
CA LYS A 2 -17.50 7.13 -4.75
C LYS A 2 -18.94 7.66 -4.64
N GLU A 3 -19.88 7.12 -5.39
CA GLU A 3 -21.32 7.46 -5.36
C GLU A 3 -22.07 6.96 -4.10
N ILE A 4 -21.48 6.01 -3.37
CA ILE A 4 -22.12 5.39 -2.17
C ILE A 4 -21.51 5.94 -0.89
N LEU A 5 -20.26 6.38 -0.97
CA LEU A 5 -19.50 6.92 0.15
C LEU A 5 -19.32 8.42 -0.05
N ASP A 6 -19.40 9.19 1.03
CA ASP A 6 -18.91 10.56 1.01
C ASP A 6 -17.40 10.61 0.69
N ASP A 7 -16.93 11.80 0.34
CA ASP A 7 -15.56 11.99 -0.14
C ASP A 7 -14.51 11.59 0.91
N LEU A 8 -14.75 11.87 2.19
CA LEU A 8 -13.87 11.53 3.30
C LEU A 8 -13.76 10.01 3.48
N ASN A 9 -14.90 9.34 3.62
CA ASN A 9 -14.94 7.88 3.80
C ASN A 9 -14.35 7.15 2.60
N TYR A 10 -14.62 7.62 1.38
CA TYR A 10 -14.04 7.05 0.17
C TYR A 10 -12.50 7.07 0.21
N HIS A 11 -11.90 8.23 0.53
CA HIS A 11 -10.44 8.36 0.55
C HIS A 11 -9.80 7.49 1.63
N ILE A 12 -10.38 7.48 2.83
CA ILE A 12 -9.83 6.69 3.94
C ILE A 12 -9.99 5.20 3.69
N ILE A 13 -11.19 4.73 3.35
CA ILE A 13 -11.44 3.29 3.14
C ILE A 13 -10.64 2.76 1.95
N LYS A 14 -10.64 3.47 0.82
CA LYS A 14 -9.86 3.05 -0.35
C LYS A 14 -8.37 3.03 -0.04
N GLY A 15 -7.86 4.07 0.63
CA GLY A 15 -6.45 4.14 1.02
C GLY A 15 -6.03 2.99 1.94
N GLU A 16 -6.84 2.67 2.96
CA GLU A 16 -6.60 1.54 3.86
C GLU A 16 -6.63 0.20 3.12
N LEU A 17 -7.62 -0.02 2.25
CA LEU A 17 -7.75 -1.29 1.52
C LEU A 17 -6.59 -1.53 0.56
N LEU A 18 -6.12 -0.49 -0.16
CA LEU A 18 -4.93 -0.58 -1.01
C LEU A 18 -3.68 -0.92 -0.19
N ALA A 19 -3.51 -0.26 0.95
CA ALA A 19 -2.37 -0.51 1.83
C ALA A 19 -2.41 -1.91 2.46
N ILE A 20 -3.58 -2.41 2.85
CA ILE A 20 -3.76 -3.77 3.36
C ILE A 20 -3.48 -4.79 2.26
N ARG A 21 -3.96 -4.56 1.04
CA ARG A 21 -3.66 -5.41 -0.12
C ARG A 21 -2.16 -5.51 -0.34
N ALA A 22 -1.47 -4.38 -0.38
CA ALA A 22 -0.02 -4.34 -0.51
C ALA A 22 0.70 -5.05 0.65
N TYR A 23 0.25 -4.86 1.89
CA TYR A 23 0.81 -5.52 3.07
C TYR A 23 0.73 -7.04 2.97
N ILE A 24 -0.44 -7.58 2.65
CA ILE A 24 -0.65 -9.03 2.54
C ILE A 24 0.21 -9.61 1.40
N HIS A 25 0.23 -8.96 0.23
CA HIS A 25 1.04 -9.44 -0.90
C HIS A 25 2.55 -9.31 -0.62
N PHE A 26 2.97 -8.29 0.14
CA PHE A 26 4.36 -8.18 0.57
C PHE A 26 4.77 -9.31 1.51
N ASP A 27 3.92 -9.69 2.45
CA ASP A 27 4.20 -10.83 3.32
C ASP A 27 4.22 -12.16 2.53
N LEU A 28 3.29 -12.35 1.59
CA LEU A 28 3.34 -13.50 0.68
C LEU A 28 4.63 -13.54 -0.16
N LEU A 29 5.05 -12.38 -0.69
CA LEU A 29 6.30 -12.27 -1.45
C LEU A 29 7.51 -12.63 -0.59
N ARG A 30 7.55 -12.21 0.67
CA ARG A 30 8.62 -12.54 1.62
C ARG A 30 8.67 -14.02 1.98
N LEU A 31 7.51 -14.66 2.08
CA LEU A 31 7.40 -16.08 2.48
C LEU A 31 7.61 -17.04 1.32
N TYR A 32 7.11 -16.72 0.14
CA TYR A 32 7.02 -17.63 -1.00
C TYR A 32 7.78 -17.16 -2.23
N GLY A 33 8.20 -15.89 -2.25
CA GLY A 33 9.04 -15.35 -3.31
C GLY A 33 10.52 -15.61 -3.08
N TYR A 34 11.33 -15.03 -3.93
CA TYR A 34 12.79 -15.16 -3.84
C TYR A 34 13.37 -14.01 -3.00
N GLY A 35 14.23 -14.33 -2.07
CA GLY A 35 14.95 -13.35 -1.26
C GLY A 35 16.32 -13.00 -1.82
N ASN A 36 17.03 -12.10 -1.09
CA ASN A 36 18.39 -11.70 -1.40
C ASN A 36 18.56 -10.93 -2.72
N TRP A 37 17.67 -10.00 -2.98
CA TRP A 37 17.62 -9.19 -4.20
C TRP A 37 18.87 -8.34 -4.44
N SER A 38 19.50 -7.86 -3.37
CA SER A 38 20.74 -7.08 -3.46
C SER A 38 21.92 -7.82 -4.10
N GLN A 39 21.89 -9.15 -4.08
CA GLN A 39 22.94 -9.99 -4.63
C GLN A 39 22.55 -10.76 -5.91
N ARG A 40 21.26 -10.78 -6.25
CA ARG A 40 20.70 -11.61 -7.33
C ARG A 40 19.69 -10.85 -8.18
N ASP A 41 19.81 -9.56 -8.24
CA ASP A 41 18.79 -8.65 -8.79
C ASP A 41 18.29 -9.03 -10.19
N THR A 42 19.18 -9.24 -11.15
CA THR A 42 18.82 -9.53 -12.55
C THR A 42 18.06 -10.86 -12.69
N GLU A 43 18.51 -11.89 -12.01
CA GLU A 43 17.87 -13.22 -12.05
C GLU A 43 16.50 -13.19 -11.38
N LEU A 44 16.37 -12.51 -10.25
CA LEU A 44 15.13 -12.48 -9.46
C LEU A 44 14.07 -11.53 -10.03
N ASP A 45 14.48 -10.50 -10.75
CA ASP A 45 13.56 -9.59 -11.42
C ASP A 45 12.72 -10.29 -12.50
N GLU A 46 13.27 -11.32 -13.15
CA GLU A 46 12.61 -12.08 -14.22
C GLU A 46 11.82 -13.30 -13.71
N LYS A 47 12.21 -13.87 -12.57
CA LYS A 47 11.54 -15.05 -12.02
C LYS A 47 10.12 -14.75 -11.57
N ARG A 48 9.18 -15.61 -11.96
CA ARG A 48 7.80 -15.55 -11.46
C ARG A 48 7.78 -15.85 -9.97
N THR A 49 7.00 -15.05 -9.25
CA THR A 49 6.88 -15.13 -7.80
C THR A 49 5.45 -15.50 -7.40
N ILE A 50 4.74 -14.59 -6.78
CA ILE A 50 3.39 -14.76 -6.28
C ILE A 50 2.35 -14.20 -7.26
N PRO A 51 1.11 -14.67 -7.22
CA PRO A 51 0.00 -13.95 -7.85
C PRO A 51 -0.27 -12.63 -7.11
N TYR A 52 -0.65 -11.59 -7.86
CA TYR A 52 -1.07 -10.32 -7.29
C TYR A 52 -2.52 -10.04 -7.69
N ALA A 53 -3.45 -10.27 -6.77
CA ALA A 53 -4.88 -10.10 -7.03
C ALA A 53 -5.27 -8.62 -6.87
N THR A 54 -5.75 -8.00 -7.94
CA THR A 54 -6.24 -6.61 -7.96
C THR A 54 -7.76 -6.52 -7.99
N GLU A 55 -8.43 -7.62 -8.28
CA GLU A 55 -9.89 -7.72 -8.38
C GLU A 55 -10.39 -9.06 -7.86
N VAL A 56 -11.67 -9.11 -7.54
CA VAL A 56 -12.35 -10.36 -7.19
C VAL A 56 -12.76 -11.06 -8.48
N SER A 57 -12.14 -12.21 -8.75
CA SER A 57 -12.41 -13.04 -9.93
C SER A 57 -12.57 -14.51 -9.53
N LYS A 58 -13.26 -15.29 -10.37
CA LYS A 58 -13.29 -16.75 -10.28
C LYS A 58 -12.02 -17.38 -10.85
N ASP A 59 -11.34 -16.65 -11.73
CA ASP A 59 -10.10 -17.09 -12.33
C ASP A 59 -8.92 -16.78 -11.41
N PRO A 60 -7.91 -17.67 -11.37
CA PRO A 60 -6.71 -17.42 -10.58
C PRO A 60 -5.98 -16.14 -11.04
N ALA A 61 -5.55 -15.33 -10.09
CA ALA A 61 -4.71 -14.19 -10.41
C ALA A 61 -3.37 -14.66 -11.04
N PRO A 62 -2.86 -13.96 -12.07
CA PRO A 62 -1.61 -14.32 -12.71
C PRO A 62 -0.42 -14.15 -11.77
N GLN A 63 0.57 -15.01 -11.90
CA GLN A 63 1.86 -14.83 -11.25
C GLN A 63 2.68 -13.80 -12.02
N TYR A 64 3.29 -12.88 -11.30
CA TYR A 64 4.14 -11.83 -11.84
C TYR A 64 5.62 -12.12 -11.55
N SER A 65 6.51 -11.50 -12.31
CA SER A 65 7.94 -11.47 -11.96
C SER A 65 8.15 -10.72 -10.64
N GLY A 66 9.33 -10.86 -10.05
CA GLY A 66 9.65 -10.14 -8.84
C GLY A 66 9.58 -8.62 -9.02
N ALA A 67 10.13 -8.10 -10.12
CA ALA A 67 10.09 -6.67 -10.43
C ALA A 67 8.66 -6.15 -10.63
N GLU A 68 7.82 -6.89 -11.37
CA GLU A 68 6.42 -6.54 -11.57
C GLU A 68 5.63 -6.57 -10.25
N THR A 69 5.86 -7.57 -9.40
CA THR A 69 5.21 -7.67 -8.08
C THR A 69 5.56 -6.47 -7.19
N ILE A 70 6.84 -6.09 -7.12
CA ILE A 70 7.28 -4.89 -6.36
C ILE A 70 6.68 -3.63 -6.94
N LYS A 71 6.60 -3.50 -8.27
CA LYS A 71 5.95 -2.36 -8.93
C LYS A 71 4.47 -2.24 -8.55
N LEU A 72 3.73 -3.34 -8.56
CA LEU A 72 2.32 -3.38 -8.16
C LEU A 72 2.14 -3.00 -6.68
N LEU A 73 2.99 -3.56 -5.79
CA LEU A 73 3.04 -3.21 -4.38
C LEU A 73 3.24 -1.71 -4.15
N LEU A 74 4.26 -1.13 -4.79
CA LEU A 74 4.59 0.27 -4.64
C LEU A 74 3.52 1.18 -5.26
N ASN A 75 2.88 0.79 -6.35
CA ASN A 75 1.76 1.52 -6.93
C ASN A 75 0.59 1.59 -5.94
N ASP A 76 0.20 0.47 -5.32
CA ASP A 76 -0.85 0.45 -4.30
C ASP A 76 -0.51 1.34 -3.11
N LEU A 77 0.73 1.28 -2.62
CA LEU A 77 1.18 2.09 -1.50
C LEU A 77 1.27 3.59 -1.84
N ASN A 78 1.66 3.93 -3.08
CA ASN A 78 1.69 5.32 -3.54
C ASN A 78 0.28 5.89 -3.65
N GLU A 79 -0.66 5.14 -4.23
CA GLU A 79 -2.07 5.55 -4.30
C GLU A 79 -2.68 5.66 -2.90
N ALA A 80 -2.42 4.69 -2.01
CA ALA A 80 -2.86 4.73 -0.61
C ALA A 80 -2.34 5.97 0.12
N ALA A 81 -1.04 6.27 -0.02
CA ALA A 81 -0.44 7.45 0.59
C ALA A 81 -1.05 8.75 0.06
N ALA A 82 -1.32 8.84 -1.25
CA ALA A 82 -1.96 10.02 -1.85
C ALA A 82 -3.39 10.22 -1.34
N LEU A 83 -4.16 9.14 -1.23
CA LEU A 83 -5.54 9.18 -0.72
C LEU A 83 -5.58 9.57 0.76
N LEU A 84 -4.68 9.05 1.59
CA LEU A 84 -4.68 9.27 3.04
C LEU A 84 -4.05 10.61 3.45
N LYS A 85 -3.12 11.16 2.66
CA LYS A 85 -2.32 12.33 3.02
C LYS A 85 -3.14 13.49 3.58
N ASP A 86 -4.22 13.85 2.91
CA ASP A 86 -5.02 15.03 3.23
C ASP A 86 -6.34 14.71 3.97
N TYR A 87 -6.70 13.44 4.07
CA TYR A 87 -7.96 12.99 4.63
C TYR A 87 -7.82 12.21 5.95
N ASP A 88 -6.67 11.60 6.21
CA ASP A 88 -6.48 10.82 7.44
C ASP A 88 -6.37 11.74 8.67
N PRO A 89 -7.21 11.56 9.71
CA PRO A 89 -7.16 12.36 10.93
C PRO A 89 -5.79 12.41 11.60
N ILE A 90 -4.99 11.34 11.45
CA ILE A 90 -3.66 11.27 12.09
C ILE A 90 -2.67 12.29 11.51
N THR A 91 -2.86 12.73 10.27
CA THR A 91 -1.98 13.72 9.62
C THR A 91 -2.23 15.13 10.13
N LYS A 92 -3.39 15.39 10.77
CA LYS A 92 -3.81 16.70 11.27
C LYS A 92 -3.85 17.79 10.20
N THR A 93 -4.00 17.44 8.93
CA THR A 93 -4.13 18.39 7.82
C THR A 93 -5.46 19.14 7.83
N LYS A 94 -6.50 18.54 8.42
CA LYS A 94 -7.80 19.13 8.62
C LYS A 94 -8.09 19.34 10.09
N ALA A 95 -8.94 20.32 10.41
CA ALA A 95 -9.38 20.56 11.78
C ALA A 95 -10.19 19.40 12.36
N ALA A 96 -10.14 19.18 13.66
CA ALA A 96 -10.89 18.11 14.32
C ALA A 96 -12.41 18.20 14.06
N SER A 97 -12.95 19.42 13.98
CA SER A 97 -14.37 19.66 13.68
C SER A 97 -14.80 19.11 12.31
N PHE A 98 -13.89 19.05 11.33
CA PHE A 98 -14.18 18.48 10.02
C PHE A 98 -14.55 17.00 10.10
N TYR A 99 -13.96 16.26 11.03
CA TYR A 99 -14.23 14.82 11.17
C TYR A 99 -15.45 14.51 12.05
N GLN A 100 -15.92 15.45 12.88
CA GLN A 100 -17.01 15.19 13.83
C GLN A 100 -18.32 14.80 13.13
N GLU A 101 -18.64 15.44 12.02
CA GLU A 101 -19.85 15.15 11.24
C GLU A 101 -19.88 13.71 10.67
N TYR A 102 -18.73 13.16 10.39
CA TYR A 102 -18.55 11.84 9.75
C TYR A 102 -18.20 10.72 10.74
N ASN A 103 -18.09 11.02 12.02
CA ASN A 103 -17.57 10.09 13.04
C ASN A 103 -18.60 9.72 14.10
N GLU A 104 -19.89 9.71 13.76
CA GLU A 104 -20.96 9.42 14.73
C GLU A 104 -20.77 8.08 15.46
N GLU A 105 -20.32 7.04 14.74
CA GLU A 105 -20.07 5.71 15.30
C GLU A 105 -18.60 5.47 15.71
N GLY A 106 -17.76 6.50 15.72
CA GLY A 106 -16.38 6.40 16.11
C GLY A 106 -15.47 5.68 15.11
N PHE A 107 -15.86 5.60 13.84
CA PHE A 107 -15.08 4.92 12.77
C PHE A 107 -13.66 5.47 12.62
N PHE A 108 -13.46 6.77 12.87
CA PHE A 108 -12.15 7.41 12.80
C PHE A 108 -11.37 7.40 14.13
N ASN A 109 -11.93 6.80 15.18
CA ASN A 109 -11.21 6.60 16.41
C ASN A 109 -10.09 5.58 16.22
N GLU A 110 -9.09 5.59 17.10
CA GLU A 110 -7.99 4.62 17.11
C GLU A 110 -7.22 4.50 15.78
N ARG A 111 -7.07 5.63 15.07
CA ARG A 111 -6.31 5.68 13.80
C ARG A 111 -4.88 5.15 13.94
N THR A 112 -4.31 5.21 15.13
CA THR A 112 -2.97 4.66 15.44
C THR A 112 -2.88 3.14 15.30
N LEU A 113 -4.00 2.43 15.46
CA LEU A 113 -4.08 0.97 15.36
C LEU A 113 -4.45 0.47 13.95
N ARG A 114 -4.68 1.38 13.01
CA ARG A 114 -5.12 1.05 11.65
C ARG A 114 -4.02 1.32 10.63
N MET A 115 -4.28 0.93 9.37
CA MET A 115 -3.38 1.23 8.25
C MET A 115 -3.51 2.72 7.85
N ASN A 116 -2.96 3.58 8.71
CA ASN A 116 -2.96 5.03 8.55
C ASN A 116 -1.86 5.51 7.60
N TYR A 117 -1.83 6.81 7.30
CA TYR A 117 -0.83 7.42 6.41
C TYR A 117 0.62 7.06 6.79
N TYR A 118 0.98 7.14 8.07
CA TYR A 118 2.35 6.85 8.51
C TYR A 118 2.68 5.36 8.46
N ALA A 119 1.70 4.48 8.70
CA ALA A 119 1.87 3.05 8.52
C ALA A 119 2.13 2.70 7.04
N VAL A 120 1.44 3.36 6.11
CA VAL A 120 1.71 3.23 4.66
C VAL A 120 3.14 3.66 4.33
N LYS A 121 3.60 4.82 4.84
CA LYS A 121 4.98 5.30 4.63
C LYS A 121 6.02 4.34 5.22
N ALA A 122 5.76 3.79 6.39
CA ALA A 122 6.62 2.78 7.00
C ALA A 122 6.68 1.48 6.17
N LEU A 123 5.54 1.05 5.62
CA LEU A 123 5.49 -0.12 4.75
C LEU A 123 6.24 0.11 3.44
N GLN A 124 6.14 1.31 2.83
CA GLN A 124 6.95 1.68 1.66
C GLN A 124 8.45 1.53 1.98
N ALA A 125 8.90 2.09 3.10
CA ALA A 125 10.30 1.99 3.52
C ALA A 125 10.74 0.53 3.70
N ARG A 126 9.90 -0.33 4.30
CA ARG A 126 10.19 -1.77 4.44
C ARG A 126 10.30 -2.48 3.10
N VAL A 127 9.46 -2.17 2.13
CA VAL A 127 9.51 -2.75 0.78
C VAL A 127 10.82 -2.37 0.08
N TYR A 128 11.19 -1.09 0.12
CA TYR A 128 12.46 -0.62 -0.46
C TYR A 128 13.68 -1.26 0.21
N LEU A 129 13.68 -1.32 1.54
CA LEU A 129 14.76 -1.95 2.30
C LEU A 129 14.90 -3.44 1.97
N TRP A 130 13.79 -4.16 1.87
CA TRP A 130 13.79 -5.58 1.53
C TRP A 130 14.28 -5.84 0.11
N ARG A 131 13.90 -5.00 -0.84
CA ARG A 131 14.39 -5.08 -2.23
C ARG A 131 15.90 -4.81 -2.32
N GLY A 132 16.43 -3.92 -1.52
CA GLY A 132 17.87 -3.61 -1.47
C GLY A 132 18.43 -2.90 -2.70
N LYS A 133 17.60 -2.41 -3.63
CA LYS A 133 18.01 -1.58 -4.77
C LYS A 133 17.83 -0.11 -4.46
N ASN A 134 18.88 0.69 -4.69
CA ASN A 134 18.86 2.15 -4.50
C ASN A 134 18.49 2.93 -5.77
N GLU A 135 18.00 2.28 -6.82
CA GLU A 135 17.78 2.89 -8.14
C GLU A 135 16.80 4.09 -8.14
N ASP A 136 15.91 4.17 -7.16
CA ASP A 136 14.96 5.29 -7.07
C ASP A 136 15.52 6.53 -6.36
N ILE A 137 16.72 6.48 -5.80
CA ILE A 137 17.37 7.61 -5.15
C ILE A 137 18.14 8.46 -6.17
N ASP A 138 18.72 7.84 -7.18
CA ASP A 138 19.53 8.52 -8.19
C ASP A 138 18.71 9.26 -9.27
N SER A 139 17.42 8.95 -9.41
CA SER A 139 16.55 9.60 -10.42
C SER A 139 15.91 10.92 -9.96
N ARG A 140 16.26 11.45 -8.78
CA ARG A 140 15.75 12.72 -8.21
C ARG A 140 16.79 13.81 -8.03
N ASN A 141 17.98 13.66 -8.65
CA ASN A 141 18.98 14.72 -8.72
C ASN A 141 18.98 15.38 -10.10
#